data_1ccb4fa3a4753b8447dfae1294c0633e
#
_entry.id   1ccb4fa3a4753b8447dfae1294c0633e
#
_cell.length_a   1.000
_cell.length_b   1.000
_cell.length_c   1.000
_cell.angle_alpha   90.00
_cell.angle_beta   90.00
_cell.angle_gamma   90.00
#
_symmetry.space_group_name_H-M   'P 1'
#
loop_
_entity.id
_entity.type
_entity.pdbx_description
1 polymer ?
#
loop_
_entity_poly.entity_id
_entity_poly.type
_entity_poly.pdbx_seq_one_letter_code
_entity_poly.pdbx_strand_id
1 'polypeptide(L)'
;MKISRRDFLKLCGLSAAAIGLSATDIFRLKEVLANPNGPTVLWVQGSACTGCSISLLNRISGAPPVSAADLLVNTVNLAYHPNLMALAGESAVDQLESAFNQGGYILAVEGGIPTNFNGCACWAWSIEGKDITFMDAVVELSSRAAAILCVGTCAAWGGIPAAPPNPTGVKGVRAVTGRTTINISGCPPHPDWIVWAVAQLLLKKTIALDSKGQPTALFNKKVHDLCPRKGTDQAKTLGVDYRCLKGLGCRGPQTQANCPQIFWNGGVNWCIDANSPCLGCTNPEFPTLNPFYKNLL
;
A
#
# COMPACT_ATOMS: atom_id res chain seq x y z
N MET A 1 -23.53 10.63 11.41
CA MET A 1 -23.32 12.10 11.41
C MET A 1 -23.31 12.54 9.95
N LYS A 2 -24.30 13.32 9.49
CA LYS A 2 -24.32 13.81 8.11
C LYS A 2 -23.38 15.02 8.03
N ILE A 3 -22.22 14.87 7.42
CA ILE A 3 -21.31 15.98 7.17
C ILE A 3 -21.90 16.84 6.06
N SER A 4 -21.99 18.17 6.27
CA SER A 4 -22.49 19.08 5.25
C SER A 4 -21.51 19.16 4.06
N ARG A 5 -22.02 19.41 2.84
CA ARG A 5 -21.18 19.60 1.64
C ARG A 5 -20.10 20.69 1.82
N ARG A 6 -20.37 21.67 2.67
CA ARG A 6 -19.47 22.78 2.98
C ARG A 6 -18.32 22.35 3.91
N ASP A 7 -18.62 21.50 4.90
CA ASP A 7 -17.61 20.98 5.84
C ASP A 7 -16.75 19.92 5.15
N PHE A 8 -17.35 19.12 4.25
CA PHE A 8 -16.61 18.24 3.34
C PHE A 8 -15.57 19.02 2.52
N LEU A 9 -15.93 20.18 1.96
CA LEU A 9 -15.02 21.00 1.16
C LEU A 9 -13.88 21.62 1.97
N LYS A 10 -14.16 22.09 3.20
CA LYS A 10 -13.12 22.64 4.09
C LYS A 10 -12.13 21.57 4.51
N LEU A 11 -12.61 20.38 4.82
CA LEU A 11 -11.79 19.24 5.20
C LEU A 11 -10.98 18.71 4.01
N CYS A 12 -11.54 18.63 2.79
CA CYS A 12 -10.78 18.31 1.57
C CYS A 12 -9.63 19.28 1.30
N GLY A 13 -9.82 20.58 1.57
CA GLY A 13 -8.78 21.59 1.36
C GLY A 13 -7.53 21.36 2.21
N LEU A 14 -7.69 20.93 3.45
CA LEU A 14 -6.58 20.68 4.38
C LEU A 14 -5.82 19.39 4.05
N SER A 15 -6.52 18.31 3.66
CA SER A 15 -5.85 17.04 3.30
C SER A 15 -5.37 17.00 1.86
N ALA A 16 -5.97 17.76 0.96
CA ALA A 16 -5.48 17.89 -0.41
C ALA A 16 -4.08 18.50 -0.44
N ALA A 17 -3.79 19.47 0.42
CA ALA A 17 -2.45 20.00 0.59
C ALA A 17 -1.48 18.94 1.13
N ALA A 18 -1.94 18.08 2.05
CA ALA A 18 -1.15 16.99 2.61
C ALA A 18 -0.85 15.87 1.60
N ILE A 19 -1.76 15.64 0.64
CA ILE A 19 -1.61 14.63 -0.43
C ILE A 19 -1.28 15.25 -1.80
N GLY A 20 -0.96 16.54 -1.86
CA GLY A 20 -0.51 17.22 -3.08
C GLY A 20 -1.58 17.37 -4.17
N LEU A 21 -2.86 17.39 -3.82
CA LEU A 21 -3.96 17.67 -4.74
C LEU A 21 -4.26 19.17 -4.81
N SER A 22 -4.45 19.70 -6.01
CA SER A 22 -4.90 21.08 -6.22
C SER A 22 -6.40 21.24 -5.91
N ALA A 23 -6.88 22.47 -5.71
CA ALA A 23 -8.29 22.75 -5.52
C ALA A 23 -9.16 22.23 -6.69
N THR A 24 -8.64 22.32 -7.92
CA THR A 24 -9.30 21.78 -9.12
C THR A 24 -9.38 20.25 -9.09
N ASP A 25 -8.35 19.58 -8.55
CA ASP A 25 -8.36 18.12 -8.40
C ASP A 25 -9.40 17.65 -7.38
N ILE A 26 -9.59 18.42 -6.31
CA ILE A 26 -10.62 18.15 -5.31
C ILE A 26 -12.01 18.29 -5.92
N PHE A 27 -12.22 19.28 -6.78
CA PHE A 27 -13.49 19.44 -7.48
C PHE A 27 -13.79 18.28 -8.42
N ARG A 28 -12.81 17.88 -9.24
CA ARG A 28 -12.93 16.72 -10.12
C ARG A 28 -13.09 15.42 -9.35
N LEU A 29 -12.36 15.25 -8.25
CA LEU A 29 -12.52 14.09 -7.37
C LEU A 29 -13.96 14.00 -6.85
N LYS A 30 -14.59 15.14 -6.52
CA LYS A 30 -16.00 15.17 -6.13
C LYS A 30 -16.97 14.67 -7.21
N GLU A 31 -16.77 15.08 -8.45
CA GLU A 31 -17.60 14.64 -9.58
C GLU A 31 -17.43 13.13 -9.81
N VAL A 32 -16.18 12.63 -9.71
CA VAL A 32 -15.90 11.20 -9.81
C VAL A 32 -16.47 10.42 -8.61
N LEU A 33 -16.38 10.97 -7.40
CA LEU A 33 -16.94 10.38 -6.18
C LEU A 33 -18.49 10.38 -6.14
N ALA A 34 -19.11 11.31 -6.84
CA ALA A 34 -20.58 11.38 -6.97
C ALA A 34 -21.11 10.40 -8.04
N ASN A 35 -20.23 9.74 -8.78
CA ASN A 35 -20.61 8.77 -9.80
C ASN A 35 -20.85 7.39 -9.14
N PRO A 36 -22.07 6.85 -9.15
CA PRO A 36 -22.36 5.53 -8.61
C PRO A 36 -21.63 4.40 -9.37
N ASN A 37 -21.08 4.69 -10.56
CA ASN A 37 -20.24 3.82 -11.36
C ASN A 37 -18.75 4.19 -11.19
N GLY A 38 -18.29 4.41 -9.97
CA GLY A 38 -16.89 4.62 -9.66
C GLY A 38 -16.00 3.49 -10.25
N PRO A 39 -14.70 3.74 -10.47
CA PRO A 39 -13.84 2.72 -11.05
C PRO A 39 -13.82 1.47 -10.17
N THR A 40 -13.93 0.35 -10.84
CA THR A 40 -13.91 -0.96 -10.21
C THR A 40 -12.51 -1.24 -9.66
N VAL A 41 -12.46 -1.73 -8.43
CA VAL A 41 -11.23 -2.20 -7.76
C VAL A 41 -11.39 -3.69 -7.45
N LEU A 42 -10.43 -4.47 -7.90
CA LEU A 42 -10.23 -5.85 -7.48
C LEU A 42 -9.03 -5.88 -6.53
N TRP A 43 -9.26 -6.23 -5.28
CA TRP A 43 -8.20 -6.39 -4.29
C TRP A 43 -7.98 -7.86 -4.00
N VAL A 44 -6.80 -8.38 -4.31
CA VAL A 44 -6.44 -9.78 -4.10
C VAL A 44 -5.29 -9.90 -3.11
N GLN A 45 -5.28 -10.99 -2.34
CA GLN A 45 -4.27 -11.26 -1.31
C GLN A 45 -3.57 -12.58 -1.56
N GLY A 46 -2.24 -12.56 -1.56
CA GLY A 46 -1.38 -13.74 -1.66
C GLY A 46 -0.66 -14.07 -0.36
N SER A 47 0.66 -14.29 -0.42
CA SER A 47 1.48 -14.46 0.79
C SER A 47 1.54 -13.15 1.57
N ALA A 48 0.53 -12.91 2.39
CA ALA A 48 0.27 -11.68 3.12
C ALA A 48 -0.07 -11.95 4.58
N CYS A 49 0.06 -10.91 5.41
CA CYS A 49 -0.40 -10.91 6.80
C CYS A 49 -1.69 -10.10 6.99
N THR A 50 -2.34 -9.67 5.89
CA THR A 50 -3.50 -8.75 5.89
C THR A 50 -3.19 -7.35 6.45
N GLY A 51 -1.93 -7.07 6.81
CA GLY A 51 -1.52 -5.83 7.44
C GLY A 51 -1.74 -4.59 6.58
N CYS A 52 -1.69 -4.70 5.25
CA CYS A 52 -1.94 -3.58 4.35
C CYS A 52 -3.43 -3.22 4.31
N SER A 53 -4.33 -4.22 4.26
CA SER A 53 -5.77 -4.03 4.43
C SER A 53 -6.10 -3.40 5.78
N ILE A 54 -5.51 -3.92 6.88
CA ILE A 54 -5.69 -3.36 8.23
C ILE A 54 -5.19 -1.92 8.32
N SER A 55 -4.04 -1.61 7.71
CA SER A 55 -3.53 -0.25 7.65
C SER A 55 -4.53 0.70 6.98
N LEU A 56 -5.10 0.29 5.83
CA LEU A 56 -6.13 1.06 5.15
C LEU A 56 -7.35 1.26 6.05
N LEU A 57 -7.83 0.19 6.71
CA LEU A 57 -9.01 0.23 7.59
C LEU A 57 -8.79 1.12 8.82
N ASN A 58 -7.56 1.23 9.30
CA ASN A 58 -7.20 2.10 10.42
C ASN A 58 -7.08 3.58 10.03
N ARG A 59 -7.41 3.92 8.78
CA ARG A 59 -7.38 5.32 8.37
C ARG A 59 -8.41 6.13 9.14
N ILE A 60 -7.90 7.08 9.92
CA ILE A 60 -8.66 8.14 10.57
C ILE A 60 -8.04 9.46 10.11
N SER A 61 -8.83 10.31 9.48
CA SER A 61 -8.36 11.58 8.95
C SER A 61 -9.38 12.67 9.26
N GLY A 62 -8.89 13.87 9.57
CA GLY A 62 -9.75 15.05 9.67
C GLY A 62 -10.34 15.49 8.33
N ALA A 63 -9.94 14.83 7.24
CA ALA A 63 -10.34 15.18 5.88
C ALA A 63 -10.80 13.96 5.09
N PRO A 64 -11.83 14.14 4.23
CA PRO A 64 -12.36 13.07 3.40
C PRO A 64 -11.34 12.46 2.42
N PRO A 65 -11.47 11.14 2.20
CA PRO A 65 -12.30 10.21 2.94
C PRO A 65 -11.85 10.11 4.40
N VAL A 66 -12.77 10.31 5.36
CA VAL A 66 -12.42 10.39 6.81
C VAL A 66 -11.98 9.05 7.35
N SER A 67 -12.47 7.98 6.72
CA SER A 67 -12.17 6.59 7.06
C SER A 67 -12.07 5.73 5.81
N ALA A 68 -11.59 4.52 5.97
CA ALA A 68 -11.60 3.53 4.89
C ALA A 68 -13.03 3.21 4.44
N ALA A 69 -14.00 3.15 5.35
CA ALA A 69 -15.40 2.93 5.00
C ALA A 69 -15.93 4.03 4.09
N ASP A 70 -15.60 5.29 4.36
CA ASP A 70 -15.97 6.43 3.49
C ASP A 70 -15.34 6.30 2.08
N LEU A 71 -14.10 5.85 2.00
CA LEU A 71 -13.45 5.55 0.73
C LEU A 71 -14.17 4.42 -0.03
N LEU A 72 -14.39 3.29 0.63
CA LEU A 72 -14.88 2.08 0.00
C LEU A 72 -16.36 2.13 -0.37
N VAL A 73 -17.18 2.85 0.42
CA VAL A 73 -18.63 2.99 0.19
C VAL A 73 -18.96 4.10 -0.79
N ASN A 74 -18.22 5.23 -0.71
CA ASN A 74 -18.58 6.44 -1.41
C ASN A 74 -17.68 6.78 -2.62
N THR A 75 -16.58 6.04 -2.82
CA THR A 75 -15.53 6.50 -3.73
C THR A 75 -15.18 5.48 -4.81
N VAL A 76 -15.10 4.22 -4.46
CA VAL A 76 -14.71 3.13 -5.38
C VAL A 76 -15.75 2.02 -5.36
N ASN A 77 -15.90 1.34 -6.50
CA ASN A 77 -16.63 0.08 -6.55
C ASN A 77 -15.66 -1.06 -6.19
N LEU A 78 -15.59 -1.43 -4.92
CA LEU A 78 -14.80 -2.57 -4.48
C LEU A 78 -15.53 -3.87 -4.85
N ALA A 79 -15.25 -4.38 -6.05
CA ALA A 79 -15.92 -5.56 -6.57
C ALA A 79 -15.41 -6.87 -5.94
N TYR A 80 -14.16 -6.90 -5.48
CA TYR A 80 -13.60 -8.06 -4.78
C TYR A 80 -12.60 -7.63 -3.71
N HIS A 81 -12.75 -8.20 -2.52
CA HIS A 81 -11.76 -8.15 -1.44
C HIS A 81 -11.99 -9.32 -0.48
N PRO A 82 -11.01 -10.21 -0.26
CA PRO A 82 -11.24 -11.47 0.46
C PRO A 82 -11.71 -11.30 1.91
N ASN A 83 -11.46 -10.13 2.54
CA ASN A 83 -11.78 -9.90 3.95
C ASN A 83 -12.87 -8.85 4.18
N LEU A 84 -13.30 -8.09 3.17
CA LEU A 84 -14.22 -6.95 3.34
C LEU A 84 -15.54 -7.09 2.62
N MET A 85 -15.62 -7.94 1.58
CA MET A 85 -16.86 -8.16 0.87
C MET A 85 -17.82 -9.05 1.66
N ALA A 86 -19.11 -8.87 1.43
CA ALA A 86 -20.16 -9.69 2.06
C ALA A 86 -20.36 -11.04 1.36
N LEU A 87 -19.96 -11.15 0.09
CA LEU A 87 -20.05 -12.38 -0.68
C LEU A 87 -18.92 -13.35 -0.30
N ALA A 88 -19.17 -14.63 -0.42
CA ALA A 88 -18.22 -15.70 -0.16
C ALA A 88 -18.36 -16.84 -1.18
N GLY A 89 -17.34 -17.70 -1.28
CA GLY A 89 -17.33 -18.84 -2.19
C GLY A 89 -17.50 -18.42 -3.66
N GLU A 90 -18.25 -19.21 -4.43
CA GLU A 90 -18.47 -18.99 -5.86
C GLU A 90 -19.06 -17.62 -6.16
N SER A 91 -20.03 -17.16 -5.38
CA SER A 91 -20.63 -15.83 -5.59
C SER A 91 -19.61 -14.68 -5.51
N ALA A 92 -18.56 -14.81 -4.71
CA ALA A 92 -17.49 -13.82 -4.65
C ALA A 92 -16.61 -13.89 -5.91
N VAL A 93 -16.36 -15.10 -6.41
CA VAL A 93 -15.59 -15.33 -7.65
C VAL A 93 -16.38 -14.83 -8.86
N ASP A 94 -17.69 -15.12 -8.94
CA ASP A 94 -18.57 -14.62 -10.01
C ASP A 94 -18.53 -13.08 -10.11
N GLN A 95 -18.53 -12.40 -8.97
CA GLN A 95 -18.38 -10.94 -8.92
C GLN A 95 -17.03 -10.47 -9.48
N LEU A 96 -15.95 -11.16 -9.11
CA LEU A 96 -14.61 -10.90 -9.61
C LEU A 96 -14.54 -11.14 -11.12
N GLU A 97 -15.06 -12.28 -11.62
CA GLU A 97 -15.09 -12.61 -13.03
C GLU A 97 -15.91 -11.64 -13.86
N SER A 98 -17.05 -11.18 -13.32
CA SER A 98 -17.85 -10.13 -13.95
C SER A 98 -17.02 -8.86 -14.16
N ALA A 99 -16.28 -8.42 -13.15
CA ALA A 99 -15.39 -7.27 -13.25
C ALA A 99 -14.20 -7.53 -14.19
N PHE A 100 -13.63 -8.73 -14.17
CA PHE A 100 -12.58 -9.16 -15.09
C PHE A 100 -13.04 -9.09 -16.54
N ASN A 101 -14.24 -9.60 -16.84
CA ASN A 101 -14.80 -9.60 -18.19
C ASN A 101 -15.06 -8.18 -18.72
N GLN A 102 -15.47 -7.25 -17.86
CA GLN A 102 -15.61 -5.83 -18.21
C GLN A 102 -14.23 -5.18 -18.49
N GLY A 103 -13.18 -5.59 -17.78
CA GLY A 103 -11.85 -5.03 -17.90
C GLY A 103 -11.73 -3.59 -17.38
N GLY A 104 -10.55 -3.00 -17.49
CA GLY A 104 -10.34 -1.59 -17.15
C GLY A 104 -10.35 -1.26 -15.66
N TYR A 105 -10.36 -2.25 -14.79
CA TYR A 105 -10.33 -2.10 -13.35
C TYR A 105 -8.92 -1.78 -12.81
N ILE A 106 -8.86 -1.31 -11.57
CA ILE A 106 -7.64 -1.20 -10.79
C ILE A 106 -7.43 -2.54 -10.08
N LEU A 107 -6.31 -3.22 -10.35
CA LEU A 107 -5.91 -4.41 -9.63
C LEU A 107 -5.03 -4.02 -8.45
N ALA A 108 -5.56 -4.09 -7.23
CA ALA A 108 -4.79 -3.95 -6.00
C ALA A 108 -4.31 -5.33 -5.54
N VAL A 109 -3.01 -5.48 -5.38
CA VAL A 109 -2.40 -6.74 -4.94
C VAL A 109 -1.73 -6.52 -3.59
N GLU A 110 -2.11 -7.32 -2.60
CA GLU A 110 -1.50 -7.40 -1.28
C GLU A 110 -0.80 -8.76 -1.12
N GLY A 111 0.44 -8.74 -0.62
CA GLY A 111 1.23 -9.96 -0.45
C GLY A 111 2.11 -10.31 -1.64
N GLY A 112 3.07 -11.19 -1.40
CA GLY A 112 3.97 -11.72 -2.42
C GLY A 112 3.35 -12.89 -3.17
N ILE A 113 3.95 -13.25 -4.30
CA ILE A 113 3.49 -14.33 -5.18
C ILE A 113 4.49 -15.50 -5.10
N PRO A 114 4.14 -16.62 -4.45
CA PRO A 114 4.93 -17.84 -4.52
C PRO A 114 4.96 -18.37 -5.96
N THR A 115 6.16 -18.73 -6.44
CA THR A 115 6.35 -19.21 -7.82
C THR A 115 6.88 -20.63 -7.89
N ASN A 116 7.53 -21.13 -6.82
CA ASN A 116 7.95 -22.52 -6.74
C ASN A 116 6.74 -23.45 -6.63
N PHE A 117 6.95 -24.72 -6.94
CA PHE A 117 5.86 -25.72 -6.93
C PHE A 117 4.68 -25.33 -7.80
N ASN A 118 4.92 -24.67 -8.95
CA ASN A 118 3.90 -24.15 -9.86
C ASN A 118 2.86 -23.24 -9.16
N GLY A 119 3.31 -22.46 -8.17
CA GLY A 119 2.43 -21.56 -7.42
C GLY A 119 1.59 -22.20 -6.32
N CYS A 120 1.62 -23.54 -6.17
CA CYS A 120 0.76 -24.28 -5.25
C CYS A 120 0.97 -23.96 -3.75
N ALA A 121 1.96 -23.15 -3.40
CA ALA A 121 2.14 -22.68 -2.03
C ALA A 121 1.17 -21.55 -1.62
N CYS A 122 0.35 -21.05 -2.54
CA CYS A 122 -0.68 -20.04 -2.28
C CYS A 122 -1.84 -20.15 -3.28
N TRP A 123 -3.02 -20.43 -2.77
CA TRP A 123 -4.26 -20.55 -3.54
C TRP A 123 -5.04 -19.24 -3.47
N ALA A 124 -5.64 -18.84 -4.59
CA ALA A 124 -6.51 -17.67 -4.65
C ALA A 124 -7.96 -18.03 -4.32
N TRP A 125 -8.49 -19.01 -5.04
CA TRP A 125 -9.86 -19.55 -4.88
C TRP A 125 -9.99 -20.89 -5.58
N SER A 126 -11.13 -21.55 -5.35
CA SER A 126 -11.55 -22.74 -6.10
C SER A 126 -12.90 -22.43 -6.77
N ILE A 127 -13.06 -22.83 -8.01
CA ILE A 127 -14.30 -22.72 -8.78
C ILE A 127 -14.55 -24.00 -9.54
N GLU A 128 -15.77 -24.52 -9.50
CA GLU A 128 -16.17 -25.77 -10.18
C GLU A 128 -15.21 -26.94 -9.87
N GLY A 129 -14.70 -27.00 -8.63
CA GLY A 129 -13.76 -28.04 -8.19
C GLY A 129 -12.33 -27.88 -8.73
N LYS A 130 -12.01 -26.79 -9.41
CA LYS A 130 -10.67 -26.45 -9.87
C LYS A 130 -10.05 -25.38 -8.98
N ASP A 131 -8.89 -25.71 -8.43
CA ASP A 131 -8.11 -24.78 -7.61
C ASP A 131 -7.28 -23.84 -8.49
N ILE A 132 -7.34 -22.55 -8.22
CA ILE A 132 -6.57 -21.50 -8.92
C ILE A 132 -5.48 -20.99 -7.99
N THR A 133 -4.23 -21.08 -8.45
CA THR A 133 -3.10 -20.53 -7.67
C THR A 133 -3.15 -19.00 -7.66
N PHE A 134 -2.61 -18.41 -6.62
CA PHE A 134 -2.50 -16.95 -6.57
C PHE A 134 -1.62 -16.40 -7.71
N MET A 135 -0.62 -17.17 -8.13
CA MET A 135 0.23 -16.83 -9.27
C MET A 135 -0.59 -16.72 -10.56
N ASP A 136 -1.37 -17.75 -10.88
CA ASP A 136 -2.19 -17.77 -12.10
C ASP A 136 -3.25 -16.66 -12.06
N ALA A 137 -3.93 -16.50 -10.91
CA ALA A 137 -4.92 -15.47 -10.70
C ALA A 137 -4.35 -14.06 -10.97
N VAL A 138 -3.18 -13.72 -10.41
CA VAL A 138 -2.57 -12.39 -10.60
C VAL A 138 -2.10 -12.19 -12.04
N VAL A 139 -1.54 -13.21 -12.69
CA VAL A 139 -1.15 -13.15 -14.10
C VAL A 139 -2.36 -12.87 -14.97
N GLU A 140 -3.44 -13.61 -14.79
CA GLU A 140 -4.68 -13.45 -15.56
C GLU A 140 -5.32 -12.08 -15.31
N LEU A 141 -5.56 -11.72 -14.06
CA LEU A 141 -6.17 -10.44 -13.69
C LEU A 141 -5.34 -9.25 -14.17
N SER A 142 -4.01 -9.36 -14.15
CA SER A 142 -3.14 -8.29 -14.64
C SER A 142 -3.35 -7.98 -16.12
N SER A 143 -3.79 -8.94 -16.93
CA SER A 143 -3.93 -8.82 -18.39
C SER A 143 -4.94 -7.74 -18.80
N ARG A 144 -6.03 -7.58 -18.06
CA ARG A 144 -7.13 -6.63 -18.34
C ARG A 144 -7.19 -5.43 -17.39
N ALA A 145 -6.27 -5.36 -16.41
CA ALA A 145 -6.20 -4.24 -15.48
C ALA A 145 -5.72 -2.95 -16.19
N ALA A 146 -6.41 -1.84 -15.95
CA ALA A 146 -5.98 -0.50 -16.39
C ALA A 146 -4.74 -0.03 -15.61
N ALA A 147 -4.65 -0.40 -14.32
CA ALA A 147 -3.51 -0.13 -13.47
C ALA A 147 -3.33 -1.27 -12.45
N ILE A 148 -2.08 -1.53 -12.07
CA ILE A 148 -1.74 -2.50 -11.04
C ILE A 148 -1.11 -1.74 -9.87
N LEU A 149 -1.78 -1.80 -8.72
CA LEU A 149 -1.37 -1.17 -7.48
C LEU A 149 -0.82 -2.24 -6.53
N CYS A 150 0.49 -2.28 -6.33
CA CYS A 150 1.12 -3.13 -5.32
C CYS A 150 0.99 -2.47 -3.95
N VAL A 151 0.16 -3.02 -3.09
CA VAL A 151 -0.06 -2.50 -1.74
C VAL A 151 0.83 -3.25 -0.76
N GLY A 152 1.88 -2.58 -0.34
CA GLY A 152 2.90 -3.14 0.55
C GLY A 152 4.14 -3.68 -0.15
N THR A 153 5.19 -3.82 0.62
CA THR A 153 6.50 -4.28 0.15
C THR A 153 6.48 -5.73 -0.33
N CYS A 154 5.57 -6.55 0.22
CA CYS A 154 5.39 -7.94 -0.22
C CYS A 154 4.91 -8.01 -1.69
N ALA A 155 3.88 -7.24 -2.05
CA ALA A 155 3.40 -7.17 -3.43
C ALA A 155 4.41 -6.49 -4.36
N ALA A 156 5.12 -5.48 -3.88
CA ALA A 156 6.10 -4.76 -4.67
C ALA A 156 7.32 -5.63 -5.03
N TRP A 157 7.90 -6.35 -4.07
CA TRP A 157 9.18 -7.05 -4.26
C TRP A 157 9.31 -8.39 -3.52
N GLY A 158 8.23 -8.89 -2.91
CA GLY A 158 8.23 -10.12 -2.12
C GLY A 158 8.30 -9.91 -0.62
N GLY A 159 9.00 -8.87 -0.13
CA GLY A 159 9.05 -8.48 1.28
C GLY A 159 9.45 -9.59 2.25
N ILE A 160 8.79 -9.65 3.41
CA ILE A 160 9.07 -10.67 4.44
C ILE A 160 8.88 -12.10 3.91
N PRO A 161 7.81 -12.45 3.16
CA PRO A 161 7.68 -13.81 2.62
C PRO A 161 8.81 -14.23 1.67
N ALA A 162 9.47 -13.28 1.01
CA ALA A 162 10.63 -13.56 0.13
C ALA A 162 11.96 -13.57 0.87
N ALA A 163 11.99 -13.38 2.19
CA ALA A 163 13.23 -13.42 2.96
C ALA A 163 13.88 -14.83 2.89
N PRO A 164 15.22 -14.91 2.84
CA PRO A 164 15.90 -16.20 2.83
C PRO A 164 15.47 -17.11 3.99
N PRO A 165 15.31 -18.42 3.72
CA PRO A 165 15.69 -19.19 2.52
C PRO A 165 14.69 -19.13 1.35
N ASN A 166 13.55 -18.49 1.48
CA ASN A 166 12.50 -18.35 0.45
C ASN A 166 12.17 -19.65 -0.30
N PRO A 167 11.80 -20.73 0.38
CA PRO A 167 11.59 -22.03 -0.25
C PRO A 167 10.43 -22.05 -1.25
N THR A 168 9.45 -21.17 -1.08
CA THR A 168 8.30 -21.04 -1.97
C THR A 168 8.54 -20.13 -3.17
N GLY A 169 9.72 -19.52 -3.27
CA GLY A 169 10.10 -18.67 -4.40
C GLY A 169 9.24 -17.42 -4.54
N VAL A 170 8.88 -16.78 -3.41
CA VAL A 170 8.05 -15.58 -3.42
C VAL A 170 8.71 -14.45 -4.17
N LYS A 171 7.94 -13.80 -5.05
CA LYS A 171 8.35 -12.64 -5.86
C LYS A 171 7.30 -11.52 -5.77
N GLY A 172 7.71 -10.32 -6.17
CA GLY A 172 6.78 -9.20 -6.37
C GLY A 172 5.99 -9.32 -7.68
N VAL A 173 4.89 -8.57 -7.77
CA VAL A 173 3.95 -8.63 -8.90
C VAL A 173 4.61 -8.35 -10.24
N ARG A 174 5.44 -7.30 -10.34
CA ARG A 174 6.15 -6.96 -11.58
C ARG A 174 7.05 -8.08 -12.08
N ALA A 175 7.72 -8.78 -11.17
CA ALA A 175 8.63 -9.87 -11.51
C ALA A 175 7.90 -11.11 -12.06
N VAL A 176 6.63 -11.29 -11.70
CA VAL A 176 5.79 -12.41 -12.16
C VAL A 176 5.03 -12.04 -13.43
N THR A 177 4.45 -10.85 -13.49
CA THR A 177 3.54 -10.44 -14.59
C THR A 177 4.26 -9.74 -15.74
N GLY A 178 5.46 -9.20 -15.52
CA GLY A 178 6.15 -8.34 -16.49
C GLY A 178 5.49 -6.96 -16.69
N ARG A 179 4.35 -6.69 -16.04
CA ARG A 179 3.58 -5.45 -16.17
C ARG A 179 4.18 -4.33 -15.31
N THR A 180 4.02 -3.10 -15.75
CA THR A 180 4.32 -1.92 -14.91
C THR A 180 3.40 -1.89 -13.71
N THR A 181 3.98 -1.70 -12.52
CA THR A 181 3.26 -1.63 -11.25
C THR A 181 3.50 -0.30 -10.54
N ILE A 182 2.50 0.17 -9.82
CA ILE A 182 2.60 1.32 -8.92
C ILE A 182 2.85 0.75 -7.52
N ASN A 183 4.07 0.91 -7.02
CA ASN A 183 4.50 0.27 -5.77
C ASN A 183 4.31 1.22 -4.58
N ILE A 184 3.20 1.06 -3.87
CA ILE A 184 2.96 1.72 -2.58
C ILE A 184 3.58 0.85 -1.49
N SER A 185 4.90 0.92 -1.40
CA SER A 185 5.69 0.09 -0.49
C SER A 185 5.58 0.55 0.96
N GLY A 186 5.80 -0.40 1.85
CA GLY A 186 5.73 -0.28 3.30
C GLY A 186 5.32 -1.62 3.91
N CYS A 187 5.57 -1.83 5.19
CA CYS A 187 5.17 -3.07 5.87
C CYS A 187 4.53 -2.74 7.24
N PRO A 188 3.24 -2.39 7.15
CA PRO A 188 2.41 -2.05 6.00
C PRO A 188 2.71 -0.65 5.41
N PRO A 189 2.14 -0.27 4.24
CA PRO A 189 2.19 1.11 3.76
C PRO A 189 1.29 2.02 4.59
N HIS A 190 1.63 3.31 4.61
CA HIS A 190 0.77 4.31 5.26
C HIS A 190 -0.60 4.40 4.56
N PRO A 191 -1.72 4.47 5.29
CA PRO A 191 -3.05 4.50 4.68
C PRO A 191 -3.23 5.69 3.71
N ASP A 192 -2.67 6.85 4.02
CA ASP A 192 -2.75 8.02 3.12
C ASP A 192 -1.98 7.84 1.81
N TRP A 193 -0.93 7.00 1.77
CA TRP A 193 -0.25 6.67 0.51
C TRP A 193 -1.14 5.82 -0.40
N ILE A 194 -1.89 4.88 0.19
CA ILE A 194 -2.85 4.04 -0.54
C ILE A 194 -3.96 4.93 -1.11
N VAL A 195 -4.56 5.78 -0.26
CA VAL A 195 -5.63 6.72 -0.66
C VAL A 195 -5.14 7.70 -1.71
N TRP A 196 -3.92 8.23 -1.58
CA TRP A 196 -3.31 9.10 -2.58
C TRP A 196 -3.21 8.40 -3.94
N ALA A 197 -2.71 7.18 -4.00
CA ALA A 197 -2.57 6.44 -5.25
C ALA A 197 -3.93 6.17 -5.91
N VAL A 198 -4.92 5.74 -5.12
CA VAL A 198 -6.29 5.55 -5.61
C VAL A 198 -6.84 6.86 -6.16
N ALA A 199 -6.71 7.98 -5.44
CA ALA A 199 -7.17 9.29 -5.89
C ALA A 199 -6.51 9.74 -7.21
N GLN A 200 -5.18 9.52 -7.37
CA GLN A 200 -4.50 9.84 -8.64
C GLN A 200 -5.06 9.01 -9.80
N LEU A 201 -5.30 7.72 -9.59
CA LEU A 201 -5.87 6.83 -10.60
C LEU A 201 -7.31 7.22 -10.96
N LEU A 202 -8.12 7.56 -9.97
CA LEU A 202 -9.49 8.07 -10.15
C LEU A 202 -9.51 9.33 -11.01
N LEU A 203 -8.59 10.24 -10.76
CA LEU A 203 -8.42 11.48 -11.51
C LEU A 203 -7.76 11.29 -12.87
N LYS A 204 -7.46 10.02 -13.25
CA LYS A 204 -6.74 9.66 -14.48
C LYS A 204 -5.43 10.44 -14.65
N LYS A 205 -4.76 10.74 -13.55
CA LYS A 205 -3.46 11.41 -13.56
C LYS A 205 -2.33 10.42 -13.79
N THR A 206 -1.34 10.86 -14.54
CA THR A 206 -0.09 10.11 -14.67
C THR A 206 0.69 10.16 -13.36
N ILE A 207 0.98 9.00 -12.78
CA ILE A 207 1.81 8.88 -11.59
C ILE A 207 3.26 8.71 -12.04
N ALA A 208 4.10 9.70 -11.73
CA ALA A 208 5.53 9.60 -11.99
C ALA A 208 6.16 8.56 -11.02
N LEU A 209 6.84 7.57 -11.61
CA LEU A 209 7.47 6.47 -10.89
C LEU A 209 8.99 6.56 -10.99
N ASP A 210 9.67 6.14 -9.93
CA ASP A 210 11.12 5.91 -9.95
C ASP A 210 11.46 4.55 -10.61
N SER A 211 12.74 4.21 -10.68
CA SER A 211 13.22 2.94 -11.24
C SER A 211 12.70 1.70 -10.49
N LYS A 212 12.27 1.86 -9.23
CA LYS A 212 11.72 0.82 -8.37
C LYS A 212 10.20 0.68 -8.53
N GLY A 213 9.57 1.54 -9.33
CA GLY A 213 8.12 1.61 -9.47
C GLY A 213 7.41 2.35 -8.34
N GLN A 214 8.15 3.06 -7.49
CA GLN A 214 7.58 3.86 -6.40
C GLN A 214 7.17 5.25 -6.91
N PRO A 215 6.00 5.78 -6.50
CA PRO A 215 5.62 7.16 -6.81
C PRO A 215 6.63 8.18 -6.26
N THR A 216 7.23 8.97 -7.13
CA THR A 216 8.22 9.99 -6.73
C THR A 216 7.64 11.06 -5.81
N ALA A 217 6.33 11.31 -5.91
CA ALA A 217 5.65 12.24 -5.00
C ALA A 217 5.67 11.79 -3.54
N LEU A 218 5.72 10.48 -3.27
CA LEU A 218 5.69 9.91 -1.91
C LEU A 218 7.08 9.49 -1.43
N PHE A 219 7.94 9.02 -2.35
CA PHE A 219 9.21 8.35 -2.03
C PHE A 219 10.43 9.08 -2.59
N ASN A 220 10.43 10.44 -2.61
CA ASN A 220 11.52 11.25 -3.16
C ASN A 220 12.58 11.67 -2.13
N LYS A 221 12.28 11.56 -0.84
CA LYS A 221 13.19 11.99 0.24
C LYS A 221 13.53 10.83 1.18
N LYS A 222 14.75 10.82 1.66
CA LYS A 222 15.17 9.85 2.68
C LYS A 222 14.54 10.19 4.03
N VAL A 223 14.11 9.18 4.75
CA VAL A 223 13.61 9.30 6.13
C VAL A 223 14.61 10.06 7.02
N HIS A 224 15.92 9.76 6.86
CA HIS A 224 16.96 10.45 7.63
C HIS A 224 17.03 11.95 7.32
N ASP A 225 16.79 12.36 6.07
CA ASP A 225 16.85 13.78 5.69
C ASP A 225 15.69 14.60 6.29
N LEU A 226 14.59 13.93 6.58
CA LEU A 226 13.39 14.49 7.21
C LEU A 226 13.38 14.29 8.73
N CYS A 227 14.30 13.48 9.27
CA CYS A 227 14.30 13.10 10.69
C CYS A 227 14.75 14.26 11.59
N PRO A 228 13.96 14.61 12.63
CA PRO A 228 14.33 15.67 13.58
C PRO A 228 15.58 15.34 14.40
N ARG A 229 15.97 14.05 14.48
CA ARG A 229 17.21 13.63 15.17
C ARG A 229 18.46 13.70 14.28
N LYS A 230 18.32 14.14 13.00
CA LYS A 230 19.46 14.35 12.10
C LYS A 230 20.38 15.45 12.66
N GLY A 231 21.68 15.14 12.72
CA GLY A 231 22.68 16.08 13.25
C GLY A 231 22.91 16.02 14.76
N THR A 232 22.12 15.24 15.50
CA THR A 232 22.44 14.92 16.90
C THR A 232 23.48 13.81 16.99
N ASP A 233 24.15 13.69 18.15
CA ASP A 233 25.02 12.56 18.44
C ASP A 233 24.28 11.23 18.26
N GLN A 234 25.03 10.15 18.02
CA GLN A 234 24.43 8.84 17.92
C GLN A 234 24.11 8.28 19.32
N ALA A 235 22.89 7.73 19.45
CA ALA A 235 22.51 6.99 20.65
C ALA A 235 23.33 5.71 20.76
N LYS A 236 23.70 5.35 22.00
CA LYS A 236 24.42 4.10 22.32
C LYS A 236 23.46 3.00 22.73
N THR A 237 22.25 3.34 23.16
CA THR A 237 21.26 2.40 23.70
C THR A 237 19.87 2.82 23.26
N LEU A 238 19.00 1.86 22.94
CA LEU A 238 17.58 2.13 22.63
C LEU A 238 16.82 2.57 23.89
N GLY A 239 15.86 3.46 23.69
CA GLY A 239 14.93 3.84 24.75
C GLY A 239 15.47 4.79 25.83
N VAL A 240 16.74 5.17 25.78
CA VAL A 240 17.40 5.94 26.84
C VAL A 240 17.42 7.44 26.55
N ASP A 241 17.69 7.83 25.33
CA ASP A 241 17.78 9.23 24.93
C ASP A 241 17.19 9.51 23.54
N TYR A 242 17.00 10.79 23.24
CA TYR A 242 16.38 11.26 21.99
C TYR A 242 17.42 11.58 20.92
N ARG A 243 18.47 10.76 20.76
CA ARG A 243 19.55 10.93 19.81
C ARG A 243 19.35 10.13 18.53
N CYS A 244 20.22 10.36 17.54
CA CYS A 244 20.20 9.66 16.27
C CYS A 244 20.44 8.14 16.45
N LEU A 245 19.51 7.32 15.93
CA LEU A 245 19.58 5.85 16.06
C LEU A 245 20.43 5.18 14.97
N LYS A 246 21.21 5.93 14.16
CA LYS A 246 22.01 5.37 13.05
C LYS A 246 22.98 4.29 13.52
N GLY A 247 23.66 4.50 14.65
CA GLY A 247 24.58 3.52 15.25
C GLY A 247 23.87 2.26 15.76
N LEU A 248 22.57 2.31 15.97
CA LEU A 248 21.73 1.22 16.45
C LEU A 248 20.94 0.52 15.33
N GLY A 249 21.44 0.58 14.09
CA GLY A 249 20.86 -0.14 12.97
C GLY A 249 19.71 0.57 12.24
N CYS A 250 19.47 1.87 12.53
CA CYS A 250 18.45 2.65 11.82
C CYS A 250 18.74 2.74 10.32
N ARG A 251 17.76 2.37 9.49
CA ARG A 251 17.80 2.40 8.01
C ARG A 251 17.28 3.69 7.40
N GLY A 252 16.97 4.69 8.20
CA GLY A 252 16.54 6.00 7.72
C GLY A 252 17.44 6.61 6.64
N PRO A 253 18.79 6.48 6.68
CA PRO A 253 19.68 6.98 5.64
C PRO A 253 19.52 6.30 4.26
N GLN A 254 19.00 5.08 4.19
CA GLN A 254 18.79 4.33 2.95
C GLN A 254 17.32 4.32 2.51
N THR A 255 16.39 4.68 3.40
CA THR A 255 14.94 4.52 3.21
C THR A 255 14.31 5.79 2.68
N GLN A 256 13.59 5.68 1.59
CA GLN A 256 12.80 6.78 1.02
C GLN A 256 11.35 6.68 1.50
N ALA A 257 10.92 7.65 2.28
CA ALA A 257 9.55 7.82 2.77
C ALA A 257 9.41 9.13 3.54
N ASN A 258 8.19 9.63 3.68
CA ASN A 258 7.89 10.86 4.39
C ASN A 258 7.31 10.63 5.81
N CYS A 259 7.55 9.46 6.42
CA CYS A 259 7.07 9.11 7.76
C CYS A 259 7.31 10.20 8.83
N PRO A 260 8.46 10.90 8.85
CA PRO A 260 8.68 11.98 9.83
C PRO A 260 7.76 13.19 9.67
N GLN A 261 7.09 13.33 8.54
CA GLN A 261 6.20 14.46 8.25
C GLN A 261 4.73 14.12 8.46
N ILE A 262 4.32 12.90 8.09
CA ILE A 262 2.90 12.50 8.15
C ILE A 262 2.56 11.73 9.41
N PHE A 263 3.55 11.16 10.09
CA PHE A 263 3.40 10.28 11.25
C PHE A 263 2.50 9.07 10.94
N TRP A 264 2.24 8.24 11.94
CA TRP A 264 1.38 7.06 11.88
C TRP A 264 0.29 7.16 12.93
N ASN A 265 -0.70 6.27 12.89
CA ASN A 265 -1.77 6.19 13.89
C ASN A 265 -2.55 7.51 14.04
N GLY A 266 -2.94 8.10 12.92
CA GLY A 266 -3.66 9.38 12.93
C GLY A 266 -2.78 10.59 13.32
N GLY A 267 -1.47 10.53 13.05
CA GLY A 267 -0.54 11.62 13.34
C GLY A 267 0.09 11.57 14.73
N VAL A 268 -0.05 10.44 15.45
CA VAL A 268 0.42 10.33 16.85
C VAL A 268 1.92 10.11 16.95
N ASN A 269 2.49 9.18 16.17
CA ASN A 269 3.90 8.81 16.25
C ASN A 269 4.42 8.18 14.96
N TRP A 270 5.71 7.87 14.93
CA TRP A 270 6.36 7.05 13.90
C TRP A 270 7.55 6.32 14.51
N CYS A 271 8.20 5.40 13.78
CA CYS A 271 9.19 4.48 14.33
C CYS A 271 10.25 5.14 15.21
N ILE A 272 10.94 6.16 14.69
CA ILE A 272 12.05 6.80 15.43
C ILE A 272 11.53 7.67 16.56
N ASP A 273 10.36 8.25 16.43
CA ASP A 273 9.73 9.03 17.50
C ASP A 273 9.33 8.11 18.68
N ALA A 274 8.86 6.91 18.35
CA ALA A 274 8.64 5.84 19.33
C ALA A 274 9.96 5.18 19.82
N ASN A 275 11.10 5.80 19.54
CA ASN A 275 12.45 5.35 19.92
C ASN A 275 12.84 3.95 19.36
N SER A 276 12.26 3.56 18.24
CA SER A 276 12.61 2.37 17.47
C SER A 276 13.36 2.76 16.18
N PRO A 277 14.44 2.09 15.78
CA PRO A 277 15.13 2.40 14.54
C PRO A 277 14.22 2.16 13.33
N CYS A 278 14.37 2.98 12.28
CA CYS A 278 13.74 2.72 11.00
C CYS A 278 14.25 1.39 10.43
N LEU A 279 13.34 0.47 10.10
CA LEU A 279 13.66 -0.86 9.57
C LEU A 279 13.87 -0.88 8.06
N GLY A 280 13.58 0.24 7.36
CA GLY A 280 13.70 0.28 5.90
C GLY A 280 12.54 -0.39 5.16
N CYS A 281 11.36 -0.44 5.76
CA CYS A 281 10.23 -1.24 5.28
C CYS A 281 9.73 -0.85 3.87
N THR A 282 10.09 0.32 3.35
CA THR A 282 9.76 0.76 1.99
C THR A 282 10.83 0.44 0.95
N ASN A 283 11.90 -0.25 1.32
CA ASN A 283 12.98 -0.60 0.41
C ASN A 283 12.75 -1.94 -0.29
N PRO A 284 13.23 -2.11 -1.53
CA PRO A 284 13.20 -3.41 -2.23
C PRO A 284 13.89 -4.53 -1.48
N GLU A 285 14.96 -4.19 -0.75
CA GLU A 285 15.79 -5.15 -0.02
C GLU A 285 15.24 -5.49 1.37
N PHE A 286 14.11 -4.92 1.76
CA PHE A 286 13.49 -5.26 3.05
C PHE A 286 12.89 -6.68 3.00
N PRO A 287 13.16 -7.54 4.02
CA PRO A 287 13.96 -7.31 5.23
C PRO A 287 15.42 -7.77 5.13
N THR A 288 15.91 -8.17 3.96
CA THR A 288 17.12 -8.98 3.78
C THR A 288 18.45 -8.24 3.99
N LEU A 289 18.53 -6.94 3.62
CA LEU A 289 19.77 -6.16 3.80
C LEU A 289 20.14 -5.94 5.27
N ASN A 290 19.19 -6.16 6.15
CA ASN A 290 19.41 -6.09 7.57
C ASN A 290 18.37 -6.90 8.28
N PRO A 291 18.70 -8.10 8.68
CA PRO A 291 17.86 -8.81 9.61
C PRO A 291 17.59 -7.88 10.79
N PHE A 292 16.34 -7.88 11.24
CA PHE A 292 15.85 -7.05 12.32
C PHE A 292 16.88 -6.95 13.45
N TYR A 293 17.34 -5.71 13.73
CA TYR A 293 18.26 -5.42 14.84
C TYR A 293 19.65 -6.08 14.80
N LYS A 294 20.14 -6.53 13.66
CA LYS A 294 21.46 -7.20 13.55
C LYS A 294 22.63 -6.43 14.18
N ASN A 295 22.55 -5.11 14.22
CA ASN A 295 23.63 -4.27 14.76
C ASN A 295 23.39 -3.87 16.24
N LEU A 296 22.46 -4.52 16.92
CA LEU A 296 22.17 -4.27 18.35
C LEU A 296 22.79 -5.33 19.28
N LEU A 297 23.47 -6.33 18.70
CA LEU A 297 24.13 -7.42 19.45
C LEU A 297 25.63 -7.24 19.42
#